data_7d9e7560d0067ed1856db36e2f370246
#
_entry.id   7d9e7560d0067ed1856db36e2f370246
#
_cell.length_a   1.000
_cell.length_b   1.000
_cell.length_c   1.000
_cell.angle_alpha   90.00
_cell.angle_beta   90.00
_cell.angle_gamma   90.00
#
_symmetry.space_group_name_H-M   'P 1'
#
loop_
_entity.id
_entity.type
_entity.pdbx_description
1 polymer ?
#
loop_
_entity_poly.entity_id
_entity_poly.type
_entity_poly.pdbx_seq_one_letter_code
_entity_poly.pdbx_strand_id
1 'polypeptide(L)'
;MLNNRKKTLGVFVCKLPEYFQRTLCGALADEAVANGYNLVVLSTFGEYDNNHDYVEGESNCLYIPNYDELDGIILCLDVFDIPGMAGKLIEQVKEKAHCPVISIRQKRDEFISVLSDDKKAIMAMVDHLVDEHNAKRIYYLSGPSYMHDIRMREDGFRERMKSRGVAFREEYI
;
A
#
# COMPACT_ATOMS: atom_id res chain seq x y z
N MET A 1 -29.40 12.91 21.11
CA MET A 1 -29.31 11.46 21.40
C MET A 1 -27.93 11.04 20.92
N LEU A 2 -27.04 10.55 21.79
CA LEU A 2 -25.78 9.97 21.38
C LEU A 2 -26.13 8.71 20.61
N ASN A 3 -25.80 8.71 19.32
CA ASN A 3 -25.99 7.54 18.45
C ASN A 3 -25.06 6.43 18.97
N ASN A 4 -25.62 5.42 19.63
CA ASN A 4 -24.87 4.34 20.31
C ASN A 4 -24.49 3.23 19.32
N ARG A 5 -24.35 3.55 18.00
CA ARG A 5 -23.87 2.59 17.04
C ARG A 5 -22.36 2.39 17.19
N LYS A 6 -21.92 1.16 17.06
CA LYS A 6 -20.51 0.84 17.02
C LYS A 6 -19.89 1.48 15.77
N LYS A 7 -18.79 2.21 15.94
CA LYS A 7 -18.08 2.86 14.83
C LYS A 7 -17.56 1.84 13.84
N THR A 8 -17.59 2.19 12.56
CA THR A 8 -17.23 1.29 11.46
C THR A 8 -16.10 1.88 10.62
N LEU A 9 -15.04 1.11 10.41
CA LEU A 9 -13.93 1.42 9.52
C LEU A 9 -14.09 0.67 8.20
N GLY A 10 -13.89 1.37 7.07
CA GLY A 10 -13.86 0.78 5.75
C GLY A 10 -12.41 0.60 5.26
N VAL A 11 -12.05 -0.61 4.83
CA VAL A 11 -10.75 -0.90 4.20
C VAL A 11 -10.98 -1.21 2.74
N PHE A 12 -10.34 -0.45 1.86
CA PHE A 12 -10.38 -0.65 0.43
C PHE A 12 -9.06 -1.28 -0.03
N VAL A 13 -9.12 -2.47 -0.57
CA VAL A 13 -7.97 -3.28 -0.92
C VAL A 13 -8.24 -4.09 -2.20
N CYS A 14 -7.19 -4.51 -2.88
CA CYS A 14 -7.28 -5.46 -3.97
C CYS A 14 -6.57 -6.76 -3.58
N LYS A 15 -6.97 -7.89 -4.16
CA LYS A 15 -6.32 -9.19 -3.99
C LYS A 15 -6.20 -9.64 -2.52
N LEU A 16 -7.29 -9.56 -1.75
CA LEU A 16 -7.32 -9.96 -0.34
C LEU A 16 -6.72 -11.35 -0.05
N PRO A 17 -6.80 -12.37 -0.93
CA PRO A 17 -6.17 -13.68 -0.68
C PRO A 17 -4.64 -13.66 -0.68
N GLU A 18 -4.01 -12.64 -1.24
CA GLU A 18 -2.54 -12.48 -1.23
C GLU A 18 -2.00 -12.32 0.19
N TYR A 19 -0.78 -12.80 0.41
CA TYR A 19 -0.19 -12.89 1.75
C TYR A 19 -0.15 -11.54 2.48
N PHE A 20 0.33 -10.49 1.80
CA PHE A 20 0.45 -9.17 2.42
C PHE A 20 -0.91 -8.59 2.79
N GLN A 21 -1.86 -8.57 1.84
CA GLN A 21 -3.18 -7.98 2.03
C GLN A 21 -3.97 -8.72 3.10
N ARG A 22 -3.91 -10.05 3.10
CA ARG A 22 -4.55 -10.87 4.11
C ARG A 22 -3.98 -10.61 5.50
N THR A 23 -2.65 -10.52 5.62
CA THR A 23 -1.97 -10.25 6.90
C THR A 23 -2.31 -8.85 7.40
N LEU A 24 -2.28 -7.85 6.53
CA LEU A 24 -2.65 -6.48 6.87
C LEU A 24 -4.10 -6.38 7.33
N CYS A 25 -5.03 -6.93 6.56
CA CYS A 25 -6.46 -6.89 6.91
C CYS A 25 -6.76 -7.67 8.19
N GLY A 26 -6.05 -8.78 8.43
CA GLY A 26 -6.14 -9.52 9.70
C GLY A 26 -5.71 -8.67 10.90
N ALA A 27 -4.55 -8.04 10.81
CA ALA A 27 -4.06 -7.15 11.87
C ALA A 27 -4.98 -5.94 12.10
N LEU A 28 -5.52 -5.35 11.02
CA LEU A 28 -6.50 -4.27 11.12
C LEU A 28 -7.80 -4.74 11.78
N ALA A 29 -8.24 -5.97 11.51
CA ALA A 29 -9.44 -6.53 12.13
C ALA A 29 -9.24 -6.76 13.63
N ASP A 30 -8.10 -7.31 14.02
CA ASP A 30 -7.77 -7.54 15.44
C ASP A 30 -7.71 -6.21 16.21
N GLU A 31 -7.05 -5.19 15.66
CA GLU A 31 -6.99 -3.85 16.26
C GLU A 31 -8.34 -3.16 16.29
N ALA A 32 -9.15 -3.27 15.24
CA ALA A 32 -10.49 -2.71 15.21
C ALA A 32 -11.36 -3.31 16.33
N VAL A 33 -11.34 -4.64 16.47
CA VAL A 33 -12.08 -5.34 17.53
C VAL A 33 -11.58 -4.93 18.91
N ALA A 34 -10.27 -4.88 19.14
CA ALA A 34 -9.66 -4.50 20.41
C ALA A 34 -10.05 -3.08 20.84
N ASN A 35 -10.26 -2.17 19.87
CA ASN A 35 -10.64 -0.78 20.11
C ASN A 35 -12.16 -0.52 19.98
N GLY A 36 -12.96 -1.55 19.86
CA GLY A 36 -14.42 -1.44 19.82
C GLY A 36 -15.00 -0.93 18.48
N TYR A 37 -14.26 -1.07 17.39
CA TYR A 37 -14.72 -0.75 16.03
C TYR A 37 -15.21 -1.99 15.27
N ASN A 38 -16.10 -1.79 14.32
CA ASN A 38 -16.35 -2.74 13.25
C ASN A 38 -15.35 -2.49 12.11
N LEU A 39 -14.97 -3.53 11.39
CA LEU A 39 -14.20 -3.42 10.16
C LEU A 39 -14.99 -4.02 8.99
N VAL A 40 -15.12 -3.27 7.90
CA VAL A 40 -15.66 -3.73 6.63
C VAL A 40 -14.52 -3.71 5.61
N VAL A 41 -14.23 -4.85 5.01
CA VAL A 41 -13.20 -4.97 3.98
C VAL A 41 -13.88 -5.05 2.61
N LEU A 42 -13.57 -4.10 1.75
CA LEU A 42 -14.02 -4.00 0.37
C LEU A 42 -12.85 -4.40 -0.52
N SER A 43 -12.94 -5.56 -1.10
CA SER A 43 -11.84 -6.13 -1.89
C SER A 43 -12.28 -6.49 -3.29
N THR A 44 -11.47 -6.10 -4.26
CA THR A 44 -11.49 -6.67 -5.60
C THR A 44 -10.53 -7.86 -5.66
N PHE A 45 -10.73 -8.75 -6.63
CA PHE A 45 -9.80 -9.87 -6.86
C PHE A 45 -8.59 -9.49 -7.72
N GLY A 46 -8.65 -8.33 -8.40
CA GLY A 46 -7.62 -7.87 -9.31
C GLY A 46 -7.82 -8.41 -10.73
N GLU A 47 -6.80 -8.24 -11.56
CA GLU A 47 -6.86 -8.65 -12.96
C GLU A 47 -6.67 -10.17 -13.07
N TYR A 48 -7.79 -10.91 -13.22
CA TYR A 48 -7.76 -12.35 -13.50
C TYR A 48 -7.95 -12.67 -14.98
N ASP A 49 -8.46 -11.72 -15.75
CA ASP A 49 -8.78 -11.91 -17.15
C ASP A 49 -8.53 -10.61 -17.93
N ASN A 50 -8.26 -10.77 -19.23
CA ASN A 50 -8.20 -9.64 -20.18
C ASN A 50 -9.58 -9.08 -20.53
N ASN A 51 -10.65 -9.53 -19.86
CA ASN A 51 -12.02 -9.06 -20.07
C ASN A 51 -12.29 -7.82 -19.23
N HIS A 52 -12.21 -6.65 -19.86
CA HIS A 52 -12.47 -5.36 -19.21
C HIS A 52 -13.85 -5.26 -18.56
N ASP A 53 -14.88 -5.84 -19.16
CA ASP A 53 -16.25 -5.77 -18.63
C ASP A 53 -16.38 -6.53 -17.31
N TYR A 54 -15.69 -7.66 -17.21
CA TYR A 54 -15.64 -8.44 -15.97
C TYR A 54 -14.92 -7.69 -14.86
N VAL A 55 -13.76 -7.12 -15.17
CA VAL A 55 -12.93 -6.36 -14.23
C VAL A 55 -13.67 -5.10 -13.76
N GLU A 56 -14.35 -4.39 -14.66
CA GLU A 56 -15.16 -3.23 -14.31
C GLU A 56 -16.35 -3.63 -13.44
N GLY A 57 -17.06 -4.69 -13.77
CA GLY A 57 -18.17 -5.22 -12.98
C GLY A 57 -17.75 -5.60 -11.57
N GLU A 58 -16.63 -6.28 -11.43
CA GLU A 58 -16.07 -6.67 -10.14
C GLU A 58 -15.65 -5.47 -9.29
N SER A 59 -15.05 -4.45 -9.92
CA SER A 59 -14.62 -3.23 -9.23
C SER A 59 -15.77 -2.42 -8.62
N ASN A 60 -16.99 -2.65 -9.07
CA ASN A 60 -18.18 -1.97 -8.52
C ASN A 60 -18.39 -2.24 -7.03
N CYS A 61 -17.83 -3.32 -6.46
CA CYS A 61 -17.89 -3.57 -5.03
C CYS A 61 -17.26 -2.42 -4.20
N LEU A 62 -16.32 -1.66 -4.77
CA LEU A 62 -15.70 -0.50 -4.11
C LEU A 62 -16.65 0.71 -4.02
N TYR A 63 -17.73 0.71 -4.81
CA TYR A 63 -18.69 1.81 -4.89
C TYR A 63 -19.99 1.55 -4.14
N ILE A 64 -20.16 0.32 -3.60
CA ILE A 64 -21.35 -0.09 -2.85
C ILE A 64 -21.51 0.61 -1.50
N PRO A 65 -20.40 0.88 -0.71
CA PRO A 65 -20.60 1.36 0.64
C PRO A 65 -21.31 2.70 0.71
N ASN A 66 -22.19 2.82 1.69
CA ASN A 66 -22.66 4.12 2.11
C ASN A 66 -21.55 4.81 2.94
N TYR A 67 -20.91 5.82 2.37
CA TYR A 67 -19.80 6.55 3.01
C TYR A 67 -20.21 7.25 4.30
N ASP A 68 -21.48 7.64 4.45
CA ASP A 68 -22.00 8.25 5.69
C ASP A 68 -22.05 7.29 6.88
N GLU A 69 -21.98 5.99 6.60
CA GLU A 69 -21.92 4.95 7.64
C GLU A 69 -20.49 4.61 8.08
N LEU A 70 -19.48 5.17 7.42
CA LEU A 70 -18.07 4.95 7.75
C LEU A 70 -17.57 6.07 8.68
N ASP A 71 -16.93 5.67 9.77
CA ASP A 71 -16.28 6.57 10.73
C ASP A 71 -14.78 6.74 10.47
N GLY A 72 -14.23 6.00 9.51
CA GLY A 72 -12.86 6.10 9.01
C GLY A 72 -12.64 5.20 7.79
N ILE A 73 -11.71 5.60 6.94
CA ILE A 73 -11.39 4.88 5.70
C ILE A 73 -9.89 4.61 5.63
N ILE A 74 -9.54 3.39 5.24
CA ILE A 74 -8.16 2.94 5.00
C ILE A 74 -8.06 2.51 3.55
N LEU A 75 -7.15 3.14 2.81
CA LEU A 75 -6.92 2.90 1.38
C LEU A 75 -5.58 2.18 1.19
N CYS A 76 -5.61 0.98 0.59
CA CYS A 76 -4.42 0.21 0.20
C CYS A 76 -4.25 0.33 -1.32
N LEU A 77 -3.87 1.53 -1.80
CA LEU A 77 -3.91 1.91 -3.21
C LEU A 77 -2.80 1.28 -4.07
N ASP A 78 -1.71 0.90 -3.46
CA ASP A 78 -0.54 0.31 -4.13
C ASP A 78 -0.80 -1.08 -4.72
N VAL A 79 -1.88 -1.71 -4.31
CA VAL A 79 -2.26 -3.05 -4.76
C VAL A 79 -3.31 -3.06 -5.88
N PHE A 80 -3.74 -1.88 -6.33
CA PHE A 80 -4.70 -1.75 -7.42
C PHE A 80 -3.97 -1.73 -8.78
N ASP A 81 -3.88 -2.87 -9.43
CA ASP A 81 -3.17 -3.04 -10.71
C ASP A 81 -3.96 -2.54 -11.92
N ILE A 82 -5.28 -2.33 -11.77
CA ILE A 82 -6.14 -1.91 -12.86
C ILE A 82 -5.92 -0.43 -13.16
N PRO A 83 -5.51 -0.06 -14.37
CA PRO A 83 -5.26 1.33 -14.73
C PRO A 83 -6.46 2.25 -14.45
N GLY A 84 -6.23 3.33 -13.71
CA GLY A 84 -7.26 4.32 -13.38
C GLY A 84 -8.17 3.97 -12.20
N MET A 85 -8.22 2.72 -11.73
CA MET A 85 -9.09 2.33 -10.61
C MET A 85 -8.77 3.08 -9.33
N ALA A 86 -7.49 3.13 -8.94
CA ALA A 86 -7.06 3.87 -7.75
C ALA A 86 -7.45 5.35 -7.84
N GLY A 87 -7.31 5.97 -9.02
CA GLY A 87 -7.71 7.36 -9.25
C GLY A 87 -9.22 7.56 -9.08
N LYS A 88 -10.04 6.71 -9.69
CA LYS A 88 -11.52 6.75 -9.55
C LYS A 88 -11.95 6.60 -8.08
N LEU A 89 -11.33 5.67 -7.35
CA LEU A 89 -11.62 5.46 -5.93
C LEU A 89 -11.24 6.70 -5.10
N ILE A 90 -10.08 7.30 -5.35
CA ILE A 90 -9.65 8.53 -4.66
C ILE A 90 -10.65 9.66 -4.86
N GLU A 91 -11.07 9.91 -6.09
CA GLU A 91 -12.03 10.97 -6.40
C GLU A 91 -13.37 10.71 -5.70
N GLN A 92 -13.85 9.47 -5.68
CA GLN A 92 -15.06 9.11 -4.96
C GLN A 92 -14.94 9.29 -3.46
N VAL A 93 -13.81 8.88 -2.87
CA VAL A 93 -13.55 9.07 -1.43
C VAL A 93 -13.50 10.56 -1.10
N LYS A 94 -12.85 11.39 -1.91
CA LYS A 94 -12.81 12.85 -1.73
C LYS A 94 -14.19 13.49 -1.80
N GLU A 95 -15.05 12.99 -2.69
CA GLU A 95 -16.40 13.52 -2.88
C GLU A 95 -17.36 13.12 -1.76
N LYS A 96 -17.26 11.87 -1.29
CA LYS A 96 -18.30 11.27 -0.44
C LYS A 96 -17.90 11.04 1.02
N ALA A 97 -16.59 10.98 1.32
CA ALA A 97 -16.17 10.69 2.69
C ALA A 97 -16.20 11.93 3.57
N HIS A 98 -16.89 11.84 4.70
CA HIS A 98 -16.95 12.86 5.75
C HIS A 98 -16.19 12.43 7.01
N CYS A 99 -15.30 11.46 6.90
CA CYS A 99 -14.50 10.88 7.98
C CYS A 99 -13.00 10.92 7.65
N PRO A 100 -12.11 10.70 8.64
CA PRO A 100 -10.68 10.60 8.39
C PRO A 100 -10.34 9.50 7.38
N VAL A 101 -9.41 9.79 6.48
CA VAL A 101 -8.91 8.85 5.45
C VAL A 101 -7.41 8.65 5.61
N ILE A 102 -6.99 7.39 5.60
CA ILE A 102 -5.59 6.98 5.68
C ILE A 102 -5.20 6.24 4.40
N SER A 103 -4.08 6.61 3.78
CA SER A 103 -3.45 5.86 2.70
C SER A 103 -2.28 5.05 3.25
N ILE A 104 -2.27 3.74 2.99
CA ILE A 104 -1.19 2.83 3.39
C ILE A 104 -0.25 2.60 2.20
N ARG A 105 1.07 2.68 2.44
CA ARG A 105 2.18 2.45 1.51
C ARG A 105 2.27 3.43 0.32
N GLN A 106 1.24 4.18 0.05
CA GLN A 106 1.29 5.18 -1.02
C GLN A 106 1.16 6.60 -0.42
N LYS A 107 2.16 7.44 -0.67
CA LYS A 107 2.10 8.84 -0.24
C LYS A 107 1.02 9.57 -1.03
N ARG A 108 0.14 10.25 -0.31
CA ARG A 108 -0.92 11.10 -0.85
C ARG A 108 -0.99 12.39 -0.06
N ASP A 109 -0.96 13.52 -0.75
CA ASP A 109 -1.03 14.83 -0.11
C ASP A 109 -2.44 15.13 0.40
N GLU A 110 -3.46 14.46 -0.17
CA GLU A 110 -4.87 14.60 0.21
C GLU A 110 -5.24 13.86 1.50
N PHE A 111 -4.44 12.86 1.92
CA PHE A 111 -4.75 11.96 3.02
C PHE A 111 -3.58 11.80 3.99
N ILE A 112 -3.87 11.36 5.20
CA ILE A 112 -2.83 10.90 6.12
C ILE A 112 -2.19 9.65 5.52
N SER A 113 -0.85 9.66 5.32
CA SER A 113 -0.14 8.53 4.73
C SER A 113 0.66 7.78 5.79
N VAL A 114 0.47 6.46 5.82
CA VAL A 114 1.28 5.52 6.62
C VAL A 114 2.22 4.79 5.67
N LEU A 115 3.50 5.07 5.79
CA LEU A 115 4.53 4.60 4.86
C LEU A 115 5.58 3.77 5.59
N SER A 116 6.18 2.81 4.89
CA SER A 116 7.44 2.19 5.29
C SER A 116 8.62 3.08 4.88
N ASP A 117 9.69 3.08 5.67
CA ASP A 117 10.94 3.74 5.30
C ASP A 117 11.78 2.77 4.42
N ASP A 118 11.32 2.59 3.19
CA ASP A 118 11.92 1.68 2.23
C ASP A 118 13.37 2.03 1.91
N LYS A 119 13.68 3.33 1.86
CA LYS A 119 15.05 3.82 1.64
C LYS A 119 15.98 3.39 2.77
N LYS A 120 15.57 3.61 4.01
CA LYS A 120 16.36 3.22 5.18
C LYS A 120 16.53 1.71 5.28
N ALA A 121 15.50 0.96 4.97
CA ALA A 121 15.53 -0.49 4.99
C ALA A 121 16.58 -1.06 4.03
N ILE A 122 16.61 -0.60 2.78
CA ILE A 122 17.61 -1.07 1.81
C ILE A 122 19.03 -0.58 2.15
N MET A 123 19.18 0.62 2.70
CA MET A 123 20.46 1.11 3.18
C MET A 123 21.03 0.22 4.30
N ALA A 124 20.18 -0.20 5.25
CA ALA A 124 20.57 -1.13 6.30
C ALA A 124 20.95 -2.52 5.75
N MET A 125 20.27 -2.99 4.69
CA MET A 125 20.62 -4.23 4.02
C MET A 125 22.01 -4.15 3.37
N VAL A 126 22.33 -3.05 2.69
CA VAL A 126 23.67 -2.83 2.11
C VAL A 126 24.73 -2.81 3.22
N ASP A 127 24.46 -2.10 4.33
CA ASP A 127 25.39 -2.09 5.48
C ASP A 127 25.66 -3.50 6.00
N HIS A 128 24.60 -4.27 6.22
CA HIS A 128 24.72 -5.66 6.66
C HIS A 128 25.58 -6.51 5.71
N LEU A 129 25.35 -6.41 4.41
CA LEU A 129 26.15 -7.15 3.41
C LEU A 129 27.62 -6.75 3.42
N VAL A 130 27.91 -5.49 3.65
CA VAL A 130 29.29 -4.98 3.72
C VAL A 130 29.96 -5.35 5.04
N ASP A 131 29.29 -5.13 6.16
CA ASP A 131 29.90 -5.24 7.50
C ASP A 131 29.99 -6.70 7.95
N GLU A 132 28.93 -7.50 7.76
CA GLU A 132 28.88 -8.88 8.24
C GLU A 132 29.41 -9.88 7.21
N HIS A 133 29.25 -9.59 5.90
CA HIS A 133 29.64 -10.51 4.85
C HIS A 133 30.84 -10.05 4.01
N ASN A 134 31.39 -8.86 4.32
CA ASN A 134 32.52 -8.27 3.58
C ASN A 134 32.30 -8.23 2.05
N ALA A 135 31.04 -8.01 1.64
CA ALA A 135 30.64 -8.03 0.25
C ALA A 135 31.31 -6.91 -0.54
N LYS A 136 32.01 -7.25 -1.62
CA LYS A 136 32.71 -6.30 -2.49
C LYS A 136 31.94 -5.97 -3.76
N ARG A 137 30.98 -6.80 -4.11
CA ARG A 137 30.06 -6.62 -5.24
C ARG A 137 28.67 -7.00 -4.79
N ILE A 138 27.73 -6.09 -4.95
CA ILE A 138 26.33 -6.28 -4.57
C ILE A 138 25.48 -5.95 -5.79
N TYR A 139 24.58 -6.85 -6.14
CA TYR A 139 23.62 -6.68 -7.22
C TYR A 139 22.25 -6.37 -6.61
N TYR A 140 21.51 -5.50 -7.25
CA TYR A 140 20.16 -5.15 -6.87
C TYR A 140 19.18 -5.53 -7.96
N LEU A 141 18.25 -6.42 -7.64
CA LEU A 141 17.18 -6.76 -8.56
C LEU A 141 16.02 -5.78 -8.31
N SER A 142 15.89 -4.81 -9.21
CA SER A 142 14.86 -3.78 -9.15
C SER A 142 13.51 -4.31 -9.65
N GLY A 143 12.45 -3.60 -9.31
CA GLY A 143 11.10 -3.79 -9.84
C GLY A 143 10.70 -2.65 -10.79
N PRO A 144 9.40 -2.53 -11.12
CA PRO A 144 8.90 -1.50 -12.02
C PRO A 144 9.15 -0.08 -11.49
N SER A 145 9.82 0.75 -12.28
CA SER A 145 10.21 2.11 -11.88
C SER A 145 9.06 3.10 -11.67
N TYR A 146 7.83 2.75 -12.10
CA TYR A 146 6.64 3.57 -11.83
C TYR A 146 6.16 3.48 -10.37
N MET A 147 6.58 2.45 -9.63
CA MET A 147 6.22 2.28 -8.22
C MET A 147 7.12 3.14 -7.33
N HIS A 148 6.50 3.89 -6.43
CA HIS A 148 7.23 4.83 -5.55
C HIS A 148 8.21 4.12 -4.60
N ASP A 149 7.78 3.05 -3.96
CA ASP A 149 8.60 2.25 -3.04
C ASP A 149 9.81 1.61 -3.72
N ILE A 150 9.65 1.15 -4.96
CA ILE A 150 10.75 0.61 -5.77
C ILE A 150 11.80 1.69 -6.02
N ARG A 151 11.38 2.89 -6.43
CA ARG A 151 12.33 4.02 -6.61
C ARG A 151 13.06 4.36 -5.31
N MET A 152 12.33 4.43 -4.20
CA MET A 152 12.94 4.76 -2.91
C MET A 152 14.00 3.74 -2.49
N ARG A 153 13.75 2.45 -2.73
CA ARG A 153 14.72 1.37 -2.48
C ARG A 153 15.93 1.49 -3.40
N GLU A 154 15.71 1.71 -4.69
CA GLU A 154 16.81 1.87 -5.65
C GLU A 154 17.69 3.09 -5.30
N ASP A 155 17.08 4.24 -4.99
CA ASP A 155 17.81 5.43 -4.55
C ASP A 155 18.62 5.17 -3.27
N GLY A 156 18.03 4.47 -2.30
CA GLY A 156 18.72 4.08 -1.07
C GLY A 156 19.90 3.14 -1.33
N PHE A 157 19.72 2.17 -2.22
CA PHE A 157 20.79 1.26 -2.64
C PHE A 157 21.97 2.04 -3.25
N ARG A 158 21.70 2.87 -4.27
CA ARG A 158 22.72 3.70 -4.96
C ARG A 158 23.47 4.60 -3.99
N GLU A 159 22.73 5.31 -3.14
CA GLU A 159 23.31 6.22 -2.14
C GLU A 159 24.19 5.47 -1.15
N ARG A 160 23.74 4.32 -0.62
CA ARG A 160 24.50 3.56 0.37
C ARG A 160 25.75 2.91 -0.25
N MET A 161 25.66 2.34 -1.44
CA MET A 161 26.81 1.80 -2.15
C MET A 161 27.89 2.87 -2.32
N LYS A 162 27.50 4.07 -2.77
CA LYS A 162 28.40 5.20 -2.93
C LYS A 162 29.04 5.63 -1.61
N SER A 163 28.24 5.78 -0.55
CA SER A 163 28.73 6.24 0.77
C SER A 163 29.66 5.23 1.46
N ARG A 164 29.48 3.94 1.15
CA ARG A 164 30.35 2.86 1.66
C ARG A 164 31.59 2.61 0.80
N GLY A 165 31.76 3.34 -0.30
CA GLY A 165 32.87 3.13 -1.23
C GLY A 165 32.88 1.76 -1.92
N VAL A 166 31.71 1.08 -1.98
CA VAL A 166 31.57 -0.19 -2.69
C VAL A 166 31.43 0.11 -4.17
N ALA A 167 32.17 -0.63 -5.00
CA ALA A 167 32.11 -0.45 -6.44
C ALA A 167 30.68 -0.62 -6.96
N PHE A 168 30.18 0.41 -7.63
CA PHE A 168 28.85 0.42 -8.21
C PHE A 168 28.94 0.64 -9.72
N ARG A 169 28.18 -0.12 -10.47
CA ARG A 169 27.97 0.04 -11.90
C ARG A 169 26.48 -0.04 -12.19
N GLU A 170 26.03 0.67 -13.23
CA GLU A 170 24.60 0.65 -13.62
C GLU A 170 24.10 -0.77 -13.96
N GLU A 171 24.95 -1.62 -14.50
CA GLU A 171 24.68 -3.03 -14.79
C GLU A 171 24.43 -3.91 -13.54
N TYR A 172 24.55 -3.34 -12.33
CA TYR A 172 24.25 -4.03 -11.07
C TYR A 172 22.80 -3.85 -10.61
N ILE A 173 22.00 -3.10 -11.40
CA ILE A 173 20.57 -2.91 -11.18
C ILE A 173 19.75 -3.54 -12.30
#